data_0d02c0a2a38c42bcd43a2caf47f3ae36
#
_entry.id   0d02c0a2a38c42bcd43a2caf47f3ae36
#
_cell.length_a   1.000
_cell.length_b   1.000
_cell.length_c   1.000
_cell.angle_alpha   90.00
_cell.angle_beta   90.00
_cell.angle_gamma   90.00
#
_symmetry.space_group_name_H-M   'P 1'
#
loop_
_entity.id
_entity.type
_entity.pdbx_description
1 polymer ?
#
loop_
_entity_poly.entity_id
_entity_poly.type
_entity_poly.pdbx_seq_one_letter_code
_entity_poly.pdbx_strand_id
1 'polypeptide(L)'
;YDIFSRLLKDRIIMLSGEINDDTANLVVAQLLFLESEDPDKDIYLYINSPGGSITSGMAIYDTMQYVKPDVSTICIGMAASMGAFLLSCGAKGKRFALPNAEIMIHQPLGGFKGQATDIDIHAKRILKIKEKLNLILSENTNQDLEKLKRDVERDYFMEADEAKEYGIVDEVIVRHGK
;
A
#
# COMPACT_ATOMS: atom_id res chain seq x y z
N TYR A 1 4.18 -17.04 -22.45
CA TYR A 1 4.16 -17.31 -20.98
C TYR A 1 5.18 -16.43 -20.28
N ASP A 2 4.77 -15.28 -19.78
CA ASP A 2 5.70 -14.44 -19.05
C ASP A 2 5.82 -14.87 -17.58
N ILE A 3 6.84 -14.36 -16.92
CA ILE A 3 7.15 -14.72 -15.53
C ILE A 3 6.04 -14.29 -14.56
N PHE A 4 5.39 -13.15 -14.82
CA PHE A 4 4.32 -12.65 -13.95
C PHE A 4 3.08 -13.54 -14.03
N SER A 5 2.76 -14.06 -15.21
CA SER A 5 1.67 -15.03 -15.38
C SER A 5 1.97 -16.34 -14.65
N ARG A 6 3.24 -16.76 -14.63
CA ARG A 6 3.64 -17.96 -13.90
C ARG A 6 3.53 -17.76 -12.38
N LEU A 7 3.97 -16.60 -11.87
CA LEU A 7 3.84 -16.27 -10.46
C LEU A 7 2.37 -16.18 -10.03
N LEU A 8 1.52 -15.70 -10.91
CA LEU A 8 0.08 -15.60 -10.63
C LEU A 8 -0.55 -16.95 -10.31
N LYS A 9 -0.05 -18.04 -10.92
CA LYS A 9 -0.51 -19.40 -10.59
C LYS A 9 -0.23 -19.76 -9.14
N ASP A 10 0.81 -19.20 -8.55
CA ASP A 10 1.14 -19.38 -7.14
C ASP A 10 0.50 -18.30 -6.26
N ARG A 11 -0.46 -17.55 -6.80
CA ARG A 11 -1.22 -16.49 -6.14
C ARG A 11 -0.37 -15.28 -5.76
N ILE A 12 0.66 -15.02 -6.55
CA ILE A 12 1.59 -13.91 -6.34
C ILE A 12 1.32 -12.80 -7.35
N ILE A 13 1.11 -11.59 -6.83
CA ILE A 13 0.96 -10.37 -7.61
C ILE A 13 2.15 -9.47 -7.32
N MET A 14 2.73 -8.88 -8.37
CA MET A 14 3.84 -7.93 -8.25
C MET A 14 3.34 -6.52 -8.49
N LEU A 15 3.44 -5.67 -7.48
CA LEU A 15 3.23 -4.23 -7.62
C LEU A 15 4.60 -3.57 -7.63
N SER A 16 5.14 -3.35 -8.83
CA SER A 16 6.47 -2.79 -9.03
C SER A 16 6.40 -1.48 -9.78
N GLY A 17 7.19 -0.50 -9.32
CA GLY A 17 7.25 0.81 -9.94
C GLY A 17 6.12 1.74 -9.52
N GLU A 18 5.89 2.77 -10.33
CA GLU A 18 4.91 3.80 -10.03
C GLU A 18 3.48 3.26 -10.08
N ILE A 19 2.67 3.70 -9.11
CA ILE A 19 1.24 3.38 -9.06
C ILE A 19 0.50 4.40 -9.96
N ASN A 20 -0.08 3.90 -11.04
CA ASN A 20 -0.89 4.66 -11.98
C ASN A 20 -2.12 3.83 -12.36
N ASP A 21 -2.95 4.35 -13.26
CA ASP A 21 -4.18 3.67 -13.64
C ASP A 21 -3.90 2.29 -14.26
N ASP A 22 -2.86 2.18 -15.08
CA ASP A 22 -2.54 0.91 -15.75
C ASP A 22 -2.07 -0.15 -14.74
N THR A 23 -1.14 0.21 -13.86
CA THR A 23 -0.65 -0.73 -12.83
C THR A 23 -1.75 -1.09 -11.84
N ALA A 24 -2.58 -0.13 -11.45
CA ALA A 24 -3.69 -0.38 -10.55
C ALA A 24 -4.74 -1.30 -11.17
N ASN A 25 -5.12 -1.06 -12.42
CA ASN A 25 -6.09 -1.90 -13.13
C ASN A 25 -5.60 -3.34 -13.26
N LEU A 26 -4.31 -3.53 -13.51
CA LEU A 26 -3.73 -4.86 -13.60
C LEU A 26 -3.79 -5.58 -12.24
N VAL A 27 -3.40 -4.91 -11.16
CA VAL A 27 -3.46 -5.49 -9.81
C VAL A 27 -4.89 -5.82 -9.42
N VAL A 28 -5.83 -4.91 -9.68
CA VAL A 28 -7.27 -5.13 -9.41
C VAL A 28 -7.78 -6.35 -10.17
N ALA A 29 -7.47 -6.45 -11.46
CA ALA A 29 -7.88 -7.60 -12.28
C ALA A 29 -7.31 -8.91 -11.74
N GLN A 30 -6.05 -8.91 -11.33
CA GLN A 30 -5.40 -10.10 -10.76
C GLN A 30 -5.99 -10.49 -9.41
N LEU A 31 -6.32 -9.53 -8.55
CA LEU A 31 -7.01 -9.81 -7.28
C LEU A 31 -8.37 -10.48 -7.51
N LEU A 32 -9.15 -9.94 -8.43
CA LEU A 32 -10.47 -10.49 -8.76
C LEU A 32 -10.35 -11.89 -9.38
N PHE A 33 -9.37 -12.08 -10.25
CA PHE A 33 -9.12 -13.39 -10.86
C PHE A 33 -8.75 -14.44 -9.81
N LEU A 34 -7.84 -14.11 -8.90
CA LEU A 34 -7.39 -15.04 -7.86
C LEU A 34 -8.52 -15.39 -6.89
N GLU A 35 -9.38 -14.42 -6.56
CA GLU A 35 -10.58 -14.72 -5.78
C GLU A 35 -11.47 -15.74 -6.49
N SER A 36 -11.67 -15.59 -7.80
CA SER A 36 -12.51 -16.51 -8.58
C SER A 36 -11.91 -17.92 -8.65
N GLU A 37 -10.57 -18.03 -8.65
CA GLU A 37 -9.90 -19.33 -8.71
C GLU A 37 -10.01 -20.10 -7.40
N ASP A 38 -9.81 -19.43 -6.27
CA ASP A 38 -9.96 -20.02 -4.95
C ASP A 38 -10.21 -18.92 -3.91
N PRO A 39 -11.45 -18.76 -3.45
CA PRO A 39 -11.79 -17.70 -2.50
C PRO A 39 -11.28 -17.95 -1.08
N ASP A 40 -10.74 -19.14 -0.79
CA ASP A 40 -10.33 -19.50 0.57
C ASP A 40 -8.83 -19.45 0.81
N LYS A 41 -8.02 -19.26 -0.25
CA LYS A 41 -6.57 -19.20 -0.13
C LYS A 41 -6.06 -17.77 -0.16
N ASP A 42 -5.01 -17.49 0.62
CA ASP A 42 -4.37 -16.19 0.65
C ASP A 42 -3.83 -15.76 -0.70
N ILE A 43 -3.82 -14.47 -0.92
CA ILE A 43 -3.18 -13.81 -2.07
C ILE A 43 -1.96 -13.08 -1.55
N TYR A 44 -0.84 -13.12 -2.29
CA TYR A 44 0.42 -12.50 -1.91
C TYR A 44 0.72 -11.31 -2.82
N LEU A 45 0.71 -10.11 -2.24
CA LEU A 45 1.02 -8.88 -2.95
C LEU A 45 2.42 -8.41 -2.56
N TYR A 46 3.36 -8.55 -3.50
CA TYR A 46 4.73 -8.07 -3.32
C TYR A 46 4.80 -6.62 -3.80
N ILE A 47 5.35 -5.76 -2.95
CA ILE A 47 5.39 -4.32 -3.20
C ILE A 47 6.84 -3.83 -3.29
N ASN A 48 7.16 -3.20 -4.42
CA ASN A 48 8.42 -2.50 -4.65
C ASN A 48 8.07 -1.22 -5.43
N SER A 49 7.62 -0.18 -4.72
CA SER A 49 7.00 0.98 -5.34
C SER A 49 7.34 2.27 -4.61
N PRO A 50 7.67 3.34 -5.34
CA PRO A 50 7.84 4.68 -4.77
C PRO A 50 6.50 5.39 -4.49
N GLY A 51 5.37 4.74 -4.80
CA GLY A 51 4.06 5.33 -4.70
C GLY A 51 3.53 5.83 -6.05
N GLY A 52 2.65 6.82 -6.03
CA GLY A 52 2.08 7.38 -7.24
C GLY A 52 0.69 7.95 -6.99
N SER A 53 -0.22 7.71 -7.93
CA SER A 53 -1.58 8.23 -7.88
C SER A 53 -2.36 7.70 -6.68
N ILE A 54 -2.94 8.60 -5.91
CA ILE A 54 -3.76 8.26 -4.75
C ILE A 54 -5.03 7.53 -5.17
N THR A 55 -5.72 8.03 -6.21
CA THR A 55 -6.95 7.39 -6.71
C THR A 55 -6.70 5.98 -7.20
N SER A 56 -5.60 5.77 -7.92
CA SER A 56 -5.19 4.45 -8.39
C SER A 56 -4.86 3.52 -7.22
N GLY A 57 -4.14 4.05 -6.23
CA GLY A 57 -3.83 3.30 -5.01
C GLY A 57 -5.07 2.93 -4.22
N MET A 58 -6.06 3.82 -4.14
CA MET A 58 -7.32 3.53 -3.44
C MET A 58 -8.14 2.46 -4.15
N ALA A 59 -8.05 2.38 -5.47
CA ALA A 59 -8.68 1.29 -6.22
C ALA A 59 -8.08 -0.07 -5.82
N ILE A 60 -6.78 -0.14 -5.64
CA ILE A 60 -6.11 -1.34 -5.15
C ILE A 60 -6.54 -1.64 -3.71
N TYR A 61 -6.51 -0.63 -2.85
CA TYR A 61 -6.91 -0.77 -1.44
C TYR A 61 -8.32 -1.32 -1.31
N ASP A 62 -9.28 -0.69 -1.98
CA ASP A 62 -10.68 -1.13 -1.91
C ASP A 62 -10.85 -2.57 -2.38
N THR A 63 -10.14 -2.95 -3.44
CA THR A 63 -10.22 -4.32 -3.97
C THR A 63 -9.60 -5.32 -2.99
N MET A 64 -8.46 -4.97 -2.35
CA MET A 64 -7.86 -5.80 -1.30
C MET A 64 -8.84 -6.08 -0.17
N GLN A 65 -9.63 -5.08 0.21
CA GLN A 65 -10.63 -5.23 1.28
C GLN A 65 -11.90 -5.95 0.80
N TYR A 66 -12.23 -5.80 -0.48
CA TYR A 66 -13.45 -6.35 -1.07
C TYR A 66 -13.38 -7.86 -1.29
N VAL A 67 -12.23 -8.38 -1.74
CA VAL A 67 -12.09 -9.80 -2.05
C VAL A 67 -12.13 -10.65 -0.77
N LYS A 68 -12.66 -11.86 -0.87
CA LYS A 68 -12.77 -12.77 0.28
C LYS A 68 -11.42 -13.26 0.82
N PRO A 69 -10.46 -13.65 -0.04
CA PRO A 69 -9.15 -14.07 0.47
C PRO A 69 -8.45 -12.98 1.26
N ASP A 70 -7.69 -13.37 2.28
CA ASP A 70 -6.75 -12.47 2.91
C ASP A 70 -5.65 -12.10 1.90
N VAL A 71 -5.29 -10.82 1.86
CA VAL A 71 -4.18 -10.34 1.05
C VAL A 71 -2.98 -10.10 1.97
N SER A 72 -1.97 -10.94 1.82
CA SER A 72 -0.68 -10.76 2.50
C SER A 72 0.15 -9.75 1.70
N THR A 73 0.84 -8.84 2.38
CA THR A 73 1.70 -7.85 1.73
C THR A 73 3.15 -8.07 2.13
N ILE A 74 4.06 -7.95 1.17
CA ILE A 74 5.50 -8.14 1.40
C ILE A 74 6.26 -7.02 0.69
N CYS A 75 7.05 -6.25 1.42
CA CYS A 75 7.91 -5.23 0.83
C CYS A 75 9.25 -5.80 0.41
N ILE A 76 9.59 -5.61 -0.86
CA ILE A 76 10.90 -5.90 -1.44
C ILE A 76 11.48 -4.58 -1.96
N GLY A 77 12.69 -4.23 -1.56
CA GLY A 77 13.33 -2.99 -2.00
C GLY A 77 12.76 -1.79 -1.28
N MET A 78 11.68 -1.20 -1.80
CA MET A 78 11.09 -0.05 -1.14
C MET A 78 9.57 -0.05 -1.22
N ALA A 79 8.96 0.56 -0.22
CA ALA A 79 7.55 0.93 -0.25
C ALA A 79 7.45 2.36 0.29
N ALA A 80 7.17 3.29 -0.59
CA ALA A 80 7.12 4.71 -0.24
C ALA A 80 5.75 5.30 -0.55
N SER A 81 5.31 6.22 0.30
CA SER A 81 4.08 6.99 0.08
C SER A 81 2.88 6.04 -0.05
N MET A 82 2.18 6.07 -1.17
CA MET A 82 1.04 5.17 -1.42
C MET A 82 1.45 3.69 -1.38
N GLY A 83 2.70 3.37 -1.73
CA GLY A 83 3.24 2.02 -1.60
C GLY A 83 3.31 1.56 -0.15
N ALA A 84 3.76 2.42 0.76
CA ALA A 84 3.80 2.13 2.20
C ALA A 84 2.39 2.01 2.78
N PHE A 85 1.47 2.84 2.32
CA PHE A 85 0.07 2.75 2.70
C PHE A 85 -0.50 1.37 2.37
N LEU A 86 -0.33 0.92 1.13
CA LEU A 86 -0.83 -0.39 0.68
C LEU A 86 -0.15 -1.54 1.43
N LEU A 87 1.13 -1.41 1.75
CA LEU A 87 1.85 -2.39 2.56
C LEU A 87 1.16 -2.57 3.92
N SER A 88 0.78 -1.47 4.56
CA SER A 88 0.09 -1.49 5.86
C SER A 88 -1.33 -2.07 5.78
N CYS A 89 -1.89 -2.15 4.59
CA CYS A 89 -3.28 -2.57 4.36
C CYS A 89 -3.45 -4.08 4.18
N GLY A 90 -2.38 -4.85 4.24
CA GLY A 90 -2.45 -6.31 4.24
C GLY A 90 -3.20 -6.83 5.46
N ALA A 91 -3.62 -8.09 5.39
CA ALA A 91 -4.32 -8.73 6.51
C ALA A 91 -3.43 -8.74 7.76
N LYS A 92 -4.02 -8.49 8.92
CA LYS A 92 -3.29 -8.44 10.19
C LYS A 92 -2.56 -9.76 10.44
N GLY A 93 -1.28 -9.65 10.80
CA GLY A 93 -0.40 -10.80 10.99
C GLY A 93 0.26 -11.30 9.71
N LYS A 94 -0.12 -10.74 8.56
CA LYS A 94 0.33 -11.19 7.24
C LYS A 94 0.98 -10.06 6.44
N ARG A 95 1.56 -9.06 7.12
CA ARG A 95 2.27 -7.94 6.50
C ARG A 95 3.75 -8.09 6.80
N PHE A 96 4.55 -8.10 5.75
CA PHE A 96 5.97 -8.45 5.86
C PHE A 96 6.88 -7.47 5.16
N ALA A 97 8.15 -7.43 5.60
CA ALA A 97 9.22 -6.73 4.89
C ALA A 97 10.46 -7.60 4.88
N LEU A 98 11.21 -7.56 3.79
CA LEU A 98 12.53 -8.18 3.74
C LEU A 98 13.54 -7.29 4.50
N PRO A 99 14.68 -7.85 4.96
CA PRO A 99 15.54 -7.14 5.92
C PRO A 99 16.11 -5.81 5.46
N ASN A 100 16.33 -5.62 4.17
CA ASN A 100 16.92 -4.40 3.62
C ASN A 100 15.88 -3.51 2.93
N ALA A 101 14.59 -3.78 3.14
CA ALA A 101 13.53 -2.95 2.61
C ALA A 101 13.52 -1.58 3.30
N GLU A 102 13.24 -0.55 2.50
CA GLU A 102 13.06 0.81 2.99
C GLU A 102 11.59 1.19 2.88
N ILE A 103 11.04 1.71 3.96
CA ILE A 103 9.65 2.13 4.01
C ILE A 103 9.61 3.63 4.32
N MET A 104 8.79 4.38 3.57
CA MET A 104 8.68 5.82 3.78
C MET A 104 7.22 6.23 3.76
N ILE A 105 6.83 6.96 4.81
CA ILE A 105 5.50 7.55 4.89
C ILE A 105 5.61 9.07 4.81
N HIS A 106 4.62 9.69 4.17
CA HIS A 106 4.47 11.14 4.12
C HIS A 106 3.04 11.49 3.69
N GLN A 107 2.68 12.75 3.86
CA GLN A 107 1.38 13.24 3.41
C GLN A 107 1.26 13.19 1.89
N PRO A 108 0.03 13.02 1.38
CA PRO A 108 -0.21 13.18 -0.04
C PRO A 108 0.25 14.56 -0.50
N LEU A 109 1.03 14.60 -1.57
CA LEU A 109 1.42 15.84 -2.22
C LEU A 109 0.34 16.21 -3.21
N GLY A 110 0.01 17.49 -3.27
CA GLY A 110 -0.99 17.98 -4.20
C GLY A 110 -0.67 19.39 -4.64
N GLY A 111 -0.99 19.69 -5.87
CA GLY A 111 -0.92 21.02 -6.44
C GLY A 111 -1.96 21.15 -7.53
N PHE A 112 -2.45 22.36 -7.73
CA PHE A 112 -3.42 22.63 -8.76
C PHE A 112 -3.23 24.04 -9.28
N LYS A 113 -3.32 24.19 -10.63
CA LYS A 113 -3.30 25.50 -11.30
C LYS A 113 -4.68 25.75 -11.90
N GLY A 114 -5.22 26.93 -11.68
CA GLY A 114 -6.53 27.29 -12.22
C GLY A 114 -7.10 28.52 -11.54
N GLN A 115 -8.40 28.73 -11.68
CA GLN A 115 -9.09 29.83 -11.02
C GLN A 115 -9.20 29.58 -9.51
N ALA A 116 -9.30 30.65 -8.73
CA ALA A 116 -9.31 30.59 -7.28
C ALA A 116 -10.40 29.66 -6.71
N THR A 117 -11.58 29.65 -7.30
CA THR A 117 -12.68 28.77 -6.88
C THR A 117 -12.34 27.29 -7.12
N ASP A 118 -11.68 26.97 -8.24
CA ASP A 118 -11.27 25.61 -8.55
C ASP A 118 -10.13 25.16 -7.63
N ILE A 119 -9.20 26.05 -7.32
CA ILE A 119 -8.11 25.80 -6.36
C ILE A 119 -8.69 25.46 -4.99
N ASP A 120 -9.70 26.20 -4.52
CA ASP A 120 -10.36 25.95 -3.24
C ASP A 120 -11.04 24.58 -3.20
N ILE A 121 -11.74 24.20 -4.28
CA ILE A 121 -12.40 22.89 -4.39
C ILE A 121 -11.37 21.76 -4.31
N HIS A 122 -10.26 21.90 -5.05
CA HIS A 122 -9.20 20.88 -5.05
C HIS A 122 -8.46 20.81 -3.72
N ALA A 123 -8.21 21.96 -3.07
CA ALA A 123 -7.59 22.00 -1.76
C ALA A 123 -8.45 21.26 -0.71
N LYS A 124 -9.76 21.48 -0.71
CA LYS A 124 -10.69 20.77 0.18
C LYS A 124 -10.73 19.28 -0.09
N ARG A 125 -10.69 18.90 -1.38
CA ARG A 125 -10.64 17.49 -1.76
C ARG A 125 -9.37 16.80 -1.26
N ILE A 126 -8.21 17.45 -1.42
CA ILE A 126 -6.92 16.93 -0.94
C ILE A 126 -6.94 16.75 0.57
N LEU A 127 -7.48 17.70 1.32
CA LEU A 127 -7.59 17.61 2.77
C LEU A 127 -8.46 16.43 3.20
N LYS A 128 -9.57 16.17 2.53
CA LYS A 128 -10.44 15.02 2.82
C LYS A 128 -9.72 13.70 2.55
N ILE A 129 -8.99 13.61 1.45
CA ILE A 129 -8.22 12.42 1.11
C ILE A 129 -7.14 12.17 2.16
N LYS A 130 -6.42 13.22 2.54
CA LYS A 130 -5.39 13.16 3.59
C LYS A 130 -5.95 12.65 4.90
N GLU A 131 -7.08 13.18 5.36
CA GLU A 131 -7.74 12.73 6.58
C GLU A 131 -8.09 11.25 6.51
N LYS A 132 -8.65 10.82 5.39
CA LYS A 132 -9.04 9.42 5.16
C LYS A 132 -7.83 8.50 5.21
N LEU A 133 -6.75 8.84 4.51
CA LEU A 133 -5.52 8.05 4.49
C LEU A 133 -4.88 7.98 5.88
N ASN A 134 -4.82 9.09 6.58
CA ASN A 134 -4.25 9.13 7.93
C ASN A 134 -5.06 8.28 8.90
N LEU A 135 -6.39 8.32 8.80
CA LEU A 135 -7.25 7.51 9.65
C LEU A 135 -7.04 6.02 9.42
N ILE A 136 -7.02 5.60 8.16
CA ILE A 136 -6.77 4.19 7.80
C ILE A 136 -5.39 3.77 8.27
N LEU A 137 -4.37 4.58 8.03
CA LEU A 137 -2.99 4.28 8.42
C LEU A 137 -2.86 4.20 9.95
N SER A 138 -3.52 5.09 10.68
CA SER A 138 -3.58 5.05 12.15
C SER A 138 -4.18 3.74 12.65
N GLU A 139 -5.27 3.31 12.06
CA GLU A 139 -5.91 2.04 12.41
C GLU A 139 -5.00 0.85 12.10
N ASN A 140 -4.39 0.85 10.92
CA ASN A 140 -3.52 -0.26 10.47
C ASN A 140 -2.25 -0.39 11.30
N THR A 141 -1.69 0.73 11.76
CA THR A 141 -0.44 0.75 12.53
C THR A 141 -0.65 0.75 14.04
N ASN A 142 -1.87 1.00 14.46
CA ASN A 142 -2.22 1.17 15.88
C ASN A 142 -1.49 2.39 16.51
N GLN A 143 -1.11 3.35 15.69
CA GLN A 143 -0.53 4.61 16.14
C GLN A 143 -1.63 5.62 16.47
N ASP A 144 -1.40 6.44 17.48
CA ASP A 144 -2.26 7.57 17.77
C ASP A 144 -2.36 8.49 16.55
N LEU A 145 -3.59 8.91 16.20
CA LEU A 145 -3.84 9.69 14.99
C LEU A 145 -3.06 11.01 14.97
N GLU A 146 -3.01 11.70 16.11
CA GLU A 146 -2.30 12.98 16.19
C GLU A 146 -0.79 12.80 16.04
N LYS A 147 -0.24 11.73 16.61
CA LYS A 147 1.17 11.38 16.44
C LYS A 147 1.46 11.05 14.96
N LEU A 148 0.59 10.25 14.36
CA LEU A 148 0.74 9.88 12.92
C LEU A 148 0.71 11.12 12.04
N LYS A 149 -0.20 12.05 12.28
CA LYS A 149 -0.30 13.30 11.53
C LYS A 149 1.00 14.10 11.58
N ARG A 150 1.67 14.12 12.73
CA ARG A 150 2.97 14.79 12.88
C ARG A 150 4.06 14.05 12.11
N ASP A 151 4.06 12.72 12.22
CA ASP A 151 5.09 11.88 11.58
C ASP A 151 5.07 12.01 10.05
N VAL A 152 3.88 12.12 9.45
CA VAL A 152 3.74 12.19 7.99
C VAL A 152 3.85 13.61 7.41
N GLU A 153 4.04 14.64 8.24
CA GLU A 153 4.22 16.02 7.74
C GLU A 153 5.46 16.15 6.87
N ARG A 154 6.46 15.32 7.11
CA ARG A 154 7.69 15.22 6.31
C ARG A 154 7.92 13.76 5.96
N ASP A 155 8.85 13.53 5.06
CA ASP A 155 9.26 12.18 4.69
C ASP A 155 9.81 11.48 5.94
N TYR A 156 9.15 10.41 6.34
CA TYR A 156 9.55 9.60 7.48
C TYR A 156 10.06 8.26 6.98
N PHE A 157 11.37 8.12 6.94
CA PHE A 157 12.03 6.91 6.45
C PHE A 157 12.20 5.89 7.57
N MET A 158 11.92 4.64 7.28
CA MET A 158 12.06 3.52 8.21
C MET A 158 12.79 2.36 7.56
N GLU A 159 13.71 1.76 8.30
CA GLU A 159 14.22 0.44 7.98
C GLU A 159 13.15 -0.62 8.32
N ALA A 160 13.36 -1.86 7.87
CA ALA A 160 12.38 -2.92 8.06
C ALA A 160 11.98 -3.12 9.53
N ASP A 161 12.97 -3.17 10.43
CA ASP A 161 12.71 -3.34 11.87
C ASP A 161 11.93 -2.17 12.46
N GLU A 162 12.25 -0.96 12.03
CA GLU A 162 11.54 0.25 12.46
C GLU A 162 10.08 0.24 11.96
N ALA A 163 9.85 -0.23 10.74
CA ALA A 163 8.51 -0.36 10.18
C ALA A 163 7.68 -1.39 10.95
N LYS A 164 8.32 -2.45 11.44
CA LYS A 164 7.66 -3.42 12.32
C LYS A 164 7.27 -2.79 13.64
N GLU A 165 8.17 -2.09 14.29
CA GLU A 165 7.89 -1.40 15.55
C GLU A 165 6.80 -0.34 15.39
N TYR A 166 6.82 0.37 14.26
CA TYR A 166 5.81 1.39 13.96
C TYR A 166 4.43 0.78 13.72
N GLY A 167 4.37 -0.45 13.24
CA GLY A 167 3.14 -1.17 12.97
C GLY A 167 2.73 -1.23 11.51
N ILE A 168 3.59 -0.82 10.59
CA ILE A 168 3.31 -0.91 9.14
C ILE A 168 3.36 -2.36 8.68
N VAL A 169 4.29 -3.13 9.22
CA VAL A 169 4.40 -4.56 8.97
C VAL A 169 4.34 -5.34 10.28
N ASP A 170 4.05 -6.62 10.18
CA ASP A 170 3.95 -7.51 11.35
C ASP A 170 5.25 -8.23 11.62
N GLU A 171 6.01 -8.59 10.58
CA GLU A 171 7.27 -9.32 10.71
C GLU A 171 8.27 -8.92 9.63
N VAL A 172 9.56 -9.05 9.98
CA VAL A 172 10.66 -8.99 9.02
C VAL A 172 11.05 -10.43 8.69
N ILE A 173 11.06 -10.77 7.42
CA ILE A 173 11.37 -12.14 6.96
C ILE A 173 12.78 -12.15 6.37
N VAL A 174 13.68 -12.88 7.02
CA VAL A 174 15.05 -13.05 6.54
C VAL A 174 15.13 -14.16 5.48
N ARG A 175 14.36 -15.23 5.68
CA ARG A 175 14.37 -16.39 4.80
C ARG A 175 12.98 -17.03 4.74
N HIS A 176 12.52 -17.32 3.52
CA HIS A 176 11.23 -17.95 3.29
C HIS A 176 11.15 -19.31 3.96
N GLY A 177 10.07 -19.57 4.68
CA GLY A 177 9.83 -20.85 5.33
C GLY A 177 10.65 -21.10 6.59
N LYS A 178 11.29 -20.05 7.17
CA LYS A 178 12.09 -20.20 8.40
C LYS A 178 11.81 -19.08 9.39
#